data_45ece87041c78e848ed18e674ae2c341
#
_entry.id   45ece87041c78e848ed18e674ae2c341
#
_cell.length_a   1.000
_cell.length_b   1.000
_cell.length_c   1.000
_cell.angle_alpha   90.00
_cell.angle_beta   90.00
_cell.angle_gamma   90.00
#
_symmetry.space_group_name_H-M   'P 1'
#
loop_
_entity.id
_entity.type
_entity.pdbx_description
1 polymer ?
#
loop_
_entity_poly.entity_id
_entity_poly.type
_entity_poly.pdbx_seq_one_letter_code
_entity_poly.pdbx_strand_id
1 'polypeptide(L)'
;MLGNSFTFANNMPKTLANLIDAEVVQHTRGGARLAEQLNPDTKMGGMTQAALENEKWDYVILQEMSNGPITSRESFLKNTALLCERIRANGAVPVLYATWAYQKGGKQLESFGMDYDEMYQKMYDAYHEAADRNEALIADVGKRFYEEAAKQDIFAEDGCHPNELGSRLAAQVIADVILADQANKAEMVIEPKAEDNDTRLRILYLYQMLLTQTDEDHTLSTKQITDRMMEQHNILVHRTTVP
;
A
#
# COMPACT_ATOMS: atom_id res chain seq x y z
N MET A 1 -9.21 4.75 5.73
CA MET A 1 -8.00 5.03 6.56
C MET A 1 -8.38 5.05 8.02
N LEU A 2 -7.65 4.33 8.86
CA LEU A 2 -7.80 4.27 10.32
C LEU A 2 -6.58 4.93 10.95
N GLY A 3 -6.77 6.01 11.72
CA GLY A 3 -5.63 6.75 12.24
C GLY A 3 -5.99 7.96 13.11
N ASN A 4 -5.09 8.90 13.19
CA ASN A 4 -5.22 10.10 14.01
C ASN A 4 -4.83 11.37 13.24
N SER A 5 -4.34 12.40 13.96
CA SER A 5 -3.96 13.68 13.35
C SER A 5 -2.87 13.55 12.26
N PHE A 6 -2.00 12.57 12.32
CA PHE A 6 -1.02 12.32 11.25
C PHE A 6 -1.69 11.90 9.92
N THR A 7 -2.88 11.31 10.01
CA THR A 7 -3.68 10.94 8.84
C THR A 7 -4.47 12.14 8.30
N PHE A 8 -5.17 12.91 9.16
CA PHE A 8 -6.05 13.97 8.67
C PHE A 8 -5.39 15.36 8.52
N ALA A 9 -4.17 15.55 9.03
CA ALA A 9 -3.45 16.83 8.91
C ALA A 9 -3.38 17.27 7.44
N ASN A 10 -3.52 18.59 7.22
CA ASN A 10 -3.40 19.25 5.91
C ASN A 10 -4.25 18.58 4.81
N ASN A 11 -5.38 17.99 5.21
CA ASN A 11 -6.30 17.31 4.28
C ASN A 11 -5.65 16.18 3.46
N MET A 12 -4.69 15.46 4.05
CA MET A 12 -3.90 14.40 3.40
C MET A 12 -4.77 13.31 2.74
N PRO A 13 -5.90 12.83 3.33
CA PRO A 13 -6.75 11.84 2.67
C PRO A 13 -7.31 12.29 1.32
N LYS A 14 -7.62 13.59 1.15
CA LYS A 14 -8.05 14.14 -0.14
C LYS A 14 -6.90 14.20 -1.14
N THR A 15 -5.69 14.51 -0.68
CA THR A 15 -4.49 14.46 -1.53
C THR A 15 -4.25 13.04 -2.02
N LEU A 16 -4.34 12.07 -1.14
CA LEU A 16 -4.24 10.64 -1.49
C LEU A 16 -5.30 10.23 -2.50
N ALA A 17 -6.58 10.60 -2.26
CA ALA A 17 -7.69 10.30 -3.16
C ALA A 17 -7.42 10.77 -4.59
N ASN A 18 -6.88 11.99 -4.75
CA ASN A 18 -6.52 12.53 -6.06
C ASN A 18 -5.32 11.79 -6.71
N LEU A 19 -4.36 11.29 -5.91
CA LEU A 19 -3.18 10.60 -6.44
C LEU A 19 -3.52 9.19 -6.97
N ILE A 20 -4.47 8.52 -6.33
CA ILE A 20 -4.85 7.15 -6.70
C ILE A 20 -6.17 7.06 -7.48
N ASP A 21 -6.80 8.22 -7.77
CA ASP A 21 -8.12 8.32 -8.43
C ASP A 21 -9.18 7.42 -7.78
N ALA A 22 -9.33 7.52 -6.45
CA ALA A 22 -10.23 6.68 -5.67
C ALA A 22 -10.90 7.46 -4.53
N GLU A 23 -12.00 6.91 -4.03
CA GLU A 23 -12.63 7.41 -2.81
C GLU A 23 -11.80 7.02 -1.58
N VAL A 24 -11.53 7.98 -0.70
CA VAL A 24 -10.81 7.76 0.55
C VAL A 24 -11.68 8.16 1.74
N VAL A 25 -12.17 7.17 2.47
CA VAL A 25 -12.91 7.33 3.72
C VAL A 25 -11.95 7.27 4.90
N GLN A 26 -12.18 8.09 5.93
CA GLN A 26 -11.34 8.13 7.11
C GLN A 26 -12.13 7.98 8.41
N HIS A 27 -11.67 7.08 9.29
CA HIS A 27 -12.09 6.98 10.67
C HIS A 27 -10.94 7.45 11.57
N THR A 28 -10.93 8.73 11.85
CA THR A 28 -9.81 9.41 12.52
C THR A 28 -10.28 10.29 13.66
N ARG A 29 -9.45 10.40 14.70
CA ARG A 29 -9.60 11.30 15.84
C ARG A 29 -8.20 11.67 16.35
N GLY A 30 -8.02 12.91 16.83
CA GLY A 30 -6.76 13.32 17.43
C GLY A 30 -6.29 12.33 18.53
N GLY A 31 -5.07 11.82 18.37
CA GLY A 31 -4.46 10.84 19.28
C GLY A 31 -5.10 9.45 19.31
N ALA A 32 -5.97 9.09 18.34
CA ALA A 32 -6.54 7.75 18.27
C ALA A 32 -5.44 6.68 18.11
N ARG A 33 -5.70 5.52 18.72
CA ARG A 33 -4.86 4.33 18.66
C ARG A 33 -5.57 3.22 17.89
N LEU A 34 -4.84 2.27 17.34
CA LEU A 34 -5.41 1.08 16.69
C LEU A 34 -6.27 0.25 17.66
N ALA A 35 -5.92 0.24 18.95
CA ALA A 35 -6.76 -0.39 19.99
C ALA A 35 -8.18 0.18 20.04
N GLU A 36 -8.34 1.49 19.80
CA GLU A 36 -9.66 2.14 19.78
C GLU A 36 -10.47 1.72 18.55
N GLN A 37 -9.82 1.51 17.42
CA GLN A 37 -10.46 1.01 16.18
C GLN A 37 -11.00 -0.42 16.33
N LEU A 38 -10.44 -1.20 17.25
CA LEU A 38 -10.87 -2.57 17.55
C LEU A 38 -12.03 -2.64 18.55
N ASN A 39 -12.24 -1.60 19.35
CA ASN A 39 -13.26 -1.59 20.39
C ASN A 39 -14.60 -1.04 19.86
N PRO A 40 -15.61 -1.89 19.63
CA PRO A 40 -16.89 -1.48 19.06
C PRO A 40 -17.68 -0.50 19.96
N ASP A 41 -17.38 -0.45 21.27
CA ASP A 41 -18.02 0.47 22.21
C ASP A 41 -17.51 1.91 22.07
N THR A 42 -16.40 2.12 21.35
CA THR A 42 -15.93 3.46 21.00
C THR A 42 -16.55 3.93 19.67
N LYS A 43 -16.65 5.25 19.50
CA LYS A 43 -17.13 5.81 18.22
C LYS A 43 -16.31 5.32 17.03
N MET A 44 -14.98 5.33 17.15
CA MET A 44 -14.10 4.91 16.07
C MET A 44 -14.22 3.42 15.78
N GLY A 45 -14.20 2.58 16.82
CA GLY A 45 -14.34 1.13 16.66
C GLY A 45 -15.70 0.72 16.11
N GLY A 46 -16.80 1.34 16.56
CA GLY A 46 -18.12 1.10 16.00
C GLY A 46 -18.22 1.45 14.51
N MET A 47 -17.67 2.61 14.11
CA MET A 47 -17.60 3.00 12.69
C MET A 47 -16.75 2.02 11.89
N THR A 48 -15.59 1.62 12.39
CA THR A 48 -14.67 0.69 11.71
C THR A 48 -15.28 -0.69 11.56
N GLN A 49 -15.95 -1.20 12.62
CA GLN A 49 -16.66 -2.47 12.53
C GLN A 49 -17.78 -2.40 11.48
N ALA A 50 -18.63 -1.37 11.53
CA ALA A 50 -19.73 -1.22 10.58
C ALA A 50 -19.24 -1.14 9.12
N ALA A 51 -18.16 -0.39 8.87
CA ALA A 51 -17.59 -0.29 7.54
C ALA A 51 -17.03 -1.62 7.04
N LEU A 52 -16.30 -2.37 7.88
CA LEU A 52 -15.74 -3.67 7.49
C LEU A 52 -16.79 -4.78 7.34
N GLU A 53 -17.95 -4.67 8.02
CA GLU A 53 -19.02 -5.64 7.92
C GLU A 53 -19.97 -5.36 6.72
N ASN A 54 -20.24 -4.08 6.43
CA ASN A 54 -21.31 -3.70 5.49
C ASN A 54 -20.83 -3.14 4.16
N GLU A 55 -19.55 -2.79 4.03
CA GLU A 55 -18.99 -2.18 2.83
C GLU A 55 -17.82 -3.02 2.30
N LYS A 56 -17.44 -2.80 1.03
CA LYS A 56 -16.28 -3.45 0.42
C LYS A 56 -15.18 -2.42 0.19
N TRP A 57 -13.98 -2.80 0.56
CA TRP A 57 -12.80 -1.98 0.47
C TRP A 57 -11.70 -2.69 -0.33
N ASP A 58 -10.96 -1.94 -1.13
CA ASP A 58 -9.78 -2.49 -1.81
C ASP A 58 -8.58 -2.49 -0.87
N TYR A 59 -8.39 -1.38 -0.14
CA TYR A 59 -7.29 -1.20 0.81
C TYR A 59 -7.79 -0.59 2.13
N VAL A 60 -7.21 -1.01 3.24
CA VAL A 60 -7.42 -0.35 4.54
C VAL A 60 -6.07 0.04 5.13
N ILE A 61 -5.86 1.34 5.29
CA ILE A 61 -4.60 1.92 5.76
C ILE A 61 -4.67 2.11 7.26
N LEU A 62 -3.67 1.57 7.98
CA LEU A 62 -3.57 1.56 9.44
C LEU A 62 -2.44 2.48 9.90
N GLN A 63 -2.74 3.47 10.75
CA GLN A 63 -1.78 4.38 11.35
C GLN A 63 -1.96 4.41 12.88
N GLU A 64 -0.92 4.01 13.62
CA GLU A 64 -0.90 4.02 15.09
C GLU A 64 -0.58 5.42 15.64
N MET A 65 -0.85 5.65 16.91
CA MET A 65 -0.48 6.89 17.62
C MET A 65 1.04 7.11 17.54
N SER A 66 1.46 8.35 17.36
CA SER A 66 2.80 8.80 16.91
C SER A 66 4.01 8.01 17.49
N ASN A 67 4.05 7.79 18.81
CA ASN A 67 5.13 7.01 19.46
C ASN A 67 4.66 5.64 19.98
N GLY A 68 3.42 5.25 19.67
CA GLY A 68 2.84 3.98 20.11
C GLY A 68 3.66 2.74 19.73
N PRO A 69 4.22 2.67 18.51
CA PRO A 69 5.08 1.56 18.11
C PRO A 69 6.31 1.35 18.99
N ILE A 70 6.79 2.41 19.69
CA ILE A 70 7.91 2.34 20.64
C ILE A 70 7.39 2.11 22.07
N THR A 71 6.48 2.97 22.52
CA THR A 71 6.07 3.02 23.93
C THR A 71 5.09 1.91 24.33
N SER A 72 4.44 1.30 23.35
CA SER A 72 3.42 0.25 23.54
C SER A 72 3.56 -0.83 22.46
N ARG A 73 4.80 -1.26 22.17
CA ARG A 73 5.14 -2.14 21.05
C ARG A 73 4.29 -3.42 21.02
N GLU A 74 4.14 -4.12 22.12
CA GLU A 74 3.34 -5.36 22.19
C GLU A 74 1.86 -5.11 21.84
N SER A 75 1.31 -4.02 22.38
CA SER A 75 -0.06 -3.61 22.08
C SER A 75 -0.22 -3.23 20.60
N PHE A 76 0.75 -2.50 20.05
CA PHE A 76 0.80 -2.15 18.63
C PHE A 76 0.80 -3.40 17.75
N LEU A 77 1.73 -4.33 17.98
CA LEU A 77 1.83 -5.57 17.18
C LEU A 77 0.55 -6.41 17.28
N LYS A 78 0.00 -6.58 18.48
CA LYS A 78 -1.24 -7.32 18.70
C LYS A 78 -2.43 -6.69 17.97
N ASN A 79 -2.60 -5.37 18.13
CA ASN A 79 -3.76 -4.67 17.55
C ASN A 79 -3.66 -4.60 16.02
N THR A 80 -2.45 -4.44 15.48
CA THR A 80 -2.21 -4.53 14.03
C THR A 80 -2.60 -5.90 13.50
N ALA A 81 -2.21 -6.98 14.16
CA ALA A 81 -2.55 -8.34 13.73
C ALA A 81 -4.08 -8.55 13.68
N LEU A 82 -4.79 -8.16 14.73
CA LEU A 82 -6.26 -8.28 14.78
C LEU A 82 -6.96 -7.44 13.71
N LEU A 83 -6.47 -6.23 13.41
CA LEU A 83 -7.02 -5.40 12.34
C LEU A 83 -6.71 -6.00 10.96
N CYS A 84 -5.51 -6.47 10.72
CA CYS A 84 -5.15 -7.13 9.46
C CYS A 84 -6.03 -8.37 9.19
N GLU A 85 -6.32 -9.16 10.22
CA GLU A 85 -7.25 -10.30 10.11
C GLU A 85 -8.65 -9.85 9.70
N ARG A 86 -9.23 -8.84 10.37
CA ARG A 86 -10.55 -8.29 10.04
C ARG A 86 -10.61 -7.67 8.64
N ILE A 87 -9.54 -6.97 8.24
CA ILE A 87 -9.43 -6.36 6.91
C ILE A 87 -9.42 -7.43 5.83
N ARG A 88 -8.66 -8.51 5.99
CA ARG A 88 -8.66 -9.62 5.04
C ARG A 88 -9.98 -10.38 5.01
N ALA A 89 -10.66 -10.53 6.14
CA ALA A 89 -12.01 -11.11 6.17
C ALA A 89 -13.03 -10.27 5.36
N ASN A 90 -12.84 -8.96 5.27
CA ASN A 90 -13.61 -8.08 4.36
C ASN A 90 -13.25 -8.29 2.88
N GLY A 91 -12.06 -8.83 2.58
CA GLY A 91 -11.48 -8.97 1.25
C GLY A 91 -10.50 -7.85 0.87
N ALA A 92 -10.26 -6.90 1.78
CA ALA A 92 -9.36 -5.77 1.56
C ALA A 92 -7.89 -6.11 1.86
N VAL A 93 -6.97 -5.30 1.32
CA VAL A 93 -5.54 -5.39 1.59
C VAL A 93 -5.15 -4.45 2.73
N PRO A 94 -4.53 -4.94 3.81
CA PRO A 94 -4.02 -4.07 4.86
C PRO A 94 -2.73 -3.37 4.41
N VAL A 95 -2.66 -2.06 4.66
CA VAL A 95 -1.49 -1.22 4.40
C VAL A 95 -1.06 -0.55 5.70
N LEU A 96 0.15 -0.76 6.16
CA LEU A 96 0.69 -0.07 7.32
C LEU A 96 1.26 1.28 6.89
N TYR A 97 0.74 2.35 7.44
CA TYR A 97 1.27 3.69 7.32
C TYR A 97 2.34 3.88 8.39
N ALA A 98 3.60 3.52 8.07
CA ALA A 98 4.73 3.66 8.95
C ALA A 98 5.07 5.13 9.16
N THR A 99 4.87 5.62 10.37
CA THR A 99 5.10 7.02 10.72
C THR A 99 6.56 7.27 11.14
N TRP A 100 6.92 8.50 11.43
CA TRP A 100 8.28 9.04 11.52
C TRP A 100 8.72 9.36 12.95
N ALA A 101 10.03 9.54 13.12
CA ALA A 101 10.61 10.13 14.32
C ALA A 101 10.28 11.63 14.41
N TYR A 102 10.13 12.16 15.61
CA TYR A 102 9.94 13.59 15.82
C TYR A 102 11.11 14.39 15.26
N GLN A 103 10.89 15.66 14.93
CA GLN A 103 11.87 16.54 14.31
C GLN A 103 13.19 16.58 15.10
N LYS A 104 14.32 16.38 14.40
CA LYS A 104 15.66 16.46 14.99
C LYS A 104 15.91 17.85 15.60
N GLY A 105 16.30 17.89 16.87
CA GLY A 105 16.49 19.13 17.62
C GLY A 105 15.18 19.85 18.01
N GLY A 106 14.02 19.22 17.78
CA GLY A 106 12.72 19.76 18.19
C GLY A 106 12.39 19.44 19.65
N LYS A 107 11.62 20.33 20.28
CA LYS A 107 11.22 20.19 21.70
C LYS A 107 10.47 18.88 21.99
N GLN A 108 9.72 18.36 21.04
CA GLN A 108 8.97 17.12 21.21
C GLN A 108 9.91 15.93 21.34
N LEU A 109 10.97 15.89 20.53
CA LEU A 109 11.99 14.84 20.60
C LEU A 109 12.79 14.95 21.92
N GLU A 110 13.21 16.17 22.29
CA GLU A 110 13.90 16.43 23.55
C GLU A 110 13.06 15.97 24.76
N SER A 111 11.77 16.30 24.77
CA SER A 111 10.83 15.90 25.83
C SER A 111 10.60 14.38 25.86
N PHE A 112 10.68 13.72 24.71
CA PHE A 112 10.57 12.26 24.60
C PHE A 112 11.82 11.56 25.13
N GLY A 113 12.97 12.27 25.18
CA GLY A 113 14.21 11.80 25.80
C GLY A 113 14.92 10.70 25.02
N MET A 114 14.80 10.70 23.70
CA MET A 114 15.42 9.74 22.80
C MET A 114 16.20 10.46 21.70
N ASP A 115 17.28 9.86 21.21
CA ASP A 115 18.00 10.36 20.04
C ASP A 115 17.16 10.20 18.77
N TYR A 116 17.37 11.10 17.79
CA TYR A 116 16.62 11.10 16.54
C TYR A 116 16.78 9.81 15.75
N ASP A 117 18.03 9.38 15.59
CA ASP A 117 18.36 8.18 14.81
C ASP A 117 17.88 6.92 15.54
N GLU A 118 17.94 6.91 16.90
CA GLU A 118 17.38 5.84 17.72
C GLU A 118 15.85 5.77 17.60
N MET A 119 15.15 6.91 17.66
CA MET A 119 13.69 6.95 17.48
C MET A 119 13.30 6.45 16.10
N TYR A 120 13.99 6.92 15.05
CA TYR A 120 13.75 6.46 13.68
C TYR A 120 13.92 4.94 13.58
N GLN A 121 15.04 4.39 14.05
CA GLN A 121 15.30 2.95 13.95
C GLN A 121 14.26 2.12 14.70
N LYS A 122 13.87 2.52 15.91
CA LYS A 122 12.85 1.82 16.69
C LYS A 122 11.46 1.86 16.02
N MET A 123 11.10 2.99 15.41
CA MET A 123 9.86 3.12 14.64
C MET A 123 9.89 2.20 13.41
N TYR A 124 10.98 2.26 12.65
CA TYR A 124 11.22 1.44 11.46
C TYR A 124 11.09 -0.05 11.79
N ASP A 125 11.84 -0.53 12.77
CA ASP A 125 11.84 -1.94 13.19
C ASP A 125 10.45 -2.40 13.65
N ALA A 126 9.71 -1.55 14.38
CA ALA A 126 8.39 -1.90 14.87
C ALA A 126 7.37 -2.05 13.72
N TYR A 127 7.36 -1.13 12.76
CA TYR A 127 6.44 -1.20 11.63
C TYR A 127 6.80 -2.31 10.66
N HIS A 128 8.09 -2.53 10.38
CA HIS A 128 8.53 -3.63 9.53
C HIS A 128 8.23 -4.99 10.16
N GLU A 129 8.48 -5.17 11.45
CA GLU A 129 8.07 -6.38 12.17
C GLU A 129 6.55 -6.61 12.09
N ALA A 130 5.74 -5.54 12.23
CA ALA A 130 4.30 -5.65 12.12
C ALA A 130 3.86 -6.01 10.69
N ALA A 131 4.50 -5.44 9.66
CA ALA A 131 4.22 -5.75 8.27
C ALA A 131 4.57 -7.20 7.93
N ASP A 132 5.78 -7.64 8.28
CA ASP A 132 6.26 -9.00 8.00
C ASP A 132 5.41 -10.06 8.68
N ARG A 133 5.08 -9.88 9.97
CA ARG A 133 4.24 -10.82 10.74
C ARG A 133 2.83 -10.97 10.17
N ASN A 134 2.35 -9.95 9.49
CA ASN A 134 0.98 -9.90 8.99
C ASN A 134 0.91 -9.90 7.46
N GLU A 135 2.01 -10.13 6.74
CA GLU A 135 2.03 -10.07 5.27
C GLU A 135 1.30 -8.82 4.73
N ALA A 136 1.44 -7.69 5.45
CA ALA A 136 0.79 -6.44 5.11
C ALA A 136 1.70 -5.58 4.23
N LEU A 137 1.11 -4.79 3.34
CA LEU A 137 1.86 -3.77 2.63
C LEU A 137 2.34 -2.71 3.63
N ILE A 138 3.49 -2.11 3.36
CA ILE A 138 4.04 -1.03 4.17
C ILE A 138 4.29 0.21 3.32
N ALA A 139 3.68 1.32 3.72
CA ALA A 139 3.97 2.65 3.22
C ALA A 139 4.99 3.30 4.16
N ASP A 140 6.26 3.27 3.78
CA ASP A 140 7.40 3.60 4.63
C ASP A 140 7.66 5.12 4.66
N VAL A 141 6.64 5.85 5.13
CA VAL A 141 6.68 7.31 5.22
C VAL A 141 7.74 7.78 6.20
N GLY A 142 7.96 7.03 7.29
CA GLY A 142 8.99 7.33 8.27
C GLY A 142 10.39 7.35 7.68
N LYS A 143 10.70 6.41 6.79
CA LYS A 143 11.96 6.39 6.05
C LYS A 143 12.06 7.62 5.13
N ARG A 144 10.99 7.93 4.40
CA ARG A 144 10.97 9.11 3.52
C ARG A 144 11.16 10.41 4.30
N PHE A 145 10.56 10.53 5.48
CA PHE A 145 10.77 11.67 6.37
C PHE A 145 12.21 11.76 6.85
N TYR A 146 12.82 10.66 7.24
CA TYR A 146 14.23 10.60 7.65
C TYR A 146 15.17 11.10 6.56
N GLU A 147 14.93 10.72 5.30
CA GLU A 147 15.72 11.11 4.12
C GLU A 147 15.52 12.59 3.73
N GLU A 148 14.33 13.13 3.91
CA GLU A 148 13.96 14.47 3.44
C GLU A 148 14.10 15.55 4.52
N ALA A 149 13.98 15.23 5.80
CA ALA A 149 14.03 16.21 6.89
C ALA A 149 15.38 16.98 6.97
N ALA A 150 16.46 16.41 6.44
CA ALA A 150 17.75 17.10 6.35
C ALA A 150 17.83 18.12 5.20
N LYS A 151 16.90 18.04 4.22
CA LYS A 151 16.92 18.83 2.98
C LYS A 151 15.88 19.96 3.00
N GLN A 152 14.76 19.74 3.68
CA GLN A 152 13.62 20.64 3.68
C GLN A 152 12.81 20.51 4.98
N ASP A 153 12.11 21.58 5.32
CA ASP A 153 11.23 21.57 6.48
C ASP A 153 9.90 20.89 6.13
N ILE A 154 9.64 19.76 6.77
CA ILE A 154 8.44 18.92 6.56
C ILE A 154 7.60 18.78 7.82
N PHE A 155 7.99 19.45 8.92
CA PHE A 155 7.27 19.43 10.18
C PHE A 155 6.50 20.72 10.42
N ALA A 156 5.44 20.64 11.19
CA ALA A 156 4.77 21.78 11.79
C ALA A 156 5.62 22.31 12.97
N GLU A 157 5.23 23.46 13.51
CA GLU A 157 5.96 24.14 14.60
C GLU A 157 6.15 23.30 15.87
N ASP A 158 5.30 22.30 16.08
CA ASP A 158 5.40 21.37 17.21
C ASP A 158 6.51 20.30 17.06
N GLY A 159 7.09 20.19 15.86
CA GLY A 159 8.14 19.20 15.56
C GLY A 159 7.66 17.75 15.57
N CYS A 160 6.36 17.53 15.53
CA CYS A 160 5.71 16.23 15.59
C CYS A 160 4.78 16.00 14.39
N HIS A 161 3.84 16.91 14.17
CA HIS A 161 2.93 16.85 13.05
C HIS A 161 3.60 17.23 11.74
N PRO A 162 3.11 16.71 10.61
CA PRO A 162 3.61 17.12 9.30
C PRO A 162 3.05 18.52 8.96
N ASN A 163 3.84 19.34 8.30
CA ASN A 163 3.31 20.50 7.60
C ASN A 163 2.67 20.07 6.26
N GLU A 164 2.25 21.03 5.40
CA GLU A 164 1.63 20.71 4.11
C GLU A 164 2.52 19.87 3.19
N LEU A 165 3.83 20.13 3.20
CA LEU A 165 4.80 19.39 2.41
C LEU A 165 4.96 17.96 2.94
N GLY A 166 5.10 17.82 4.27
CA GLY A 166 5.17 16.51 4.92
C GLY A 166 3.92 15.66 4.67
N SER A 167 2.73 16.27 4.74
CA SER A 167 1.48 15.57 4.43
C SER A 167 1.39 15.13 2.96
N ARG A 168 1.89 15.95 2.02
CA ARG A 168 1.97 15.54 0.61
C ARG A 168 2.96 14.40 0.38
N LEU A 169 4.12 14.43 1.05
CA LEU A 169 5.07 13.32 1.03
C LEU A 169 4.44 12.03 1.55
N ALA A 170 3.71 12.09 2.67
CA ALA A 170 3.02 10.94 3.21
C ALA A 170 1.99 10.37 2.22
N ALA A 171 1.16 11.24 1.63
CA ALA A 171 0.18 10.82 0.62
C ALA A 171 0.84 10.17 -0.59
N GLN A 172 1.98 10.71 -1.07
CA GLN A 172 2.71 10.16 -2.21
C GLN A 172 3.26 8.75 -1.91
N VAL A 173 3.91 8.55 -0.77
CA VAL A 173 4.45 7.23 -0.39
C VAL A 173 3.32 6.19 -0.28
N ILE A 174 2.18 6.56 0.30
CA ILE A 174 1.02 5.66 0.38
C ILE A 174 0.46 5.36 -1.01
N ALA A 175 0.35 6.37 -1.87
CA ALA A 175 -0.11 6.20 -3.24
C ALA A 175 0.81 5.27 -4.04
N ASP A 176 2.13 5.47 -3.95
CA ASP A 176 3.12 4.65 -4.67
C ASP A 176 2.99 3.16 -4.31
N VAL A 177 2.77 2.84 -3.03
CA VAL A 177 2.57 1.46 -2.57
C VAL A 177 1.27 0.85 -3.12
N ILE A 178 0.17 1.60 -3.07
CA ILE A 178 -1.13 1.13 -3.58
C ILE A 178 -1.06 0.92 -5.09
N LEU A 179 -0.53 1.88 -5.84
CA LEU A 179 -0.43 1.80 -7.30
C LEU A 179 0.51 0.68 -7.76
N ALA A 180 1.61 0.44 -7.04
CA ALA A 180 2.50 -0.68 -7.31
C ALA A 180 1.81 -2.04 -7.08
N ASP A 181 1.05 -2.20 -5.99
CA ASP A 181 0.29 -3.43 -5.72
C ASP A 181 -0.81 -3.66 -6.78
N GLN A 182 -1.50 -2.59 -7.22
CA GLN A 182 -2.48 -2.67 -8.30
C GLN A 182 -1.85 -3.10 -9.63
N ALA A 183 -0.69 -2.53 -9.98
CA ALA A 183 0.05 -2.90 -11.18
C ALA A 183 0.48 -4.37 -11.16
N ASN A 184 1.04 -4.84 -10.03
CA ASN A 184 1.42 -6.24 -9.85
C ASN A 184 0.23 -7.20 -9.99
N LYS A 185 -0.92 -6.84 -9.41
CA LYS A 185 -2.14 -7.63 -9.55
C LYS A 185 -2.65 -7.66 -10.99
N ALA A 186 -2.57 -6.54 -11.71
CA ALA A 186 -2.93 -6.48 -13.12
C ALA A 186 -2.02 -7.36 -13.98
N GLU A 187 -0.71 -7.35 -13.73
CA GLU A 187 0.25 -8.23 -14.42
C GLU A 187 -0.02 -9.70 -14.12
N MET A 188 -0.30 -10.07 -12.86
CA MET A 188 -0.64 -11.45 -12.48
C MET A 188 -1.93 -11.95 -13.14
N VAL A 189 -2.88 -11.06 -13.44
CA VAL A 189 -4.11 -11.42 -14.17
C VAL A 189 -3.83 -11.65 -15.66
N ILE A 190 -2.77 -11.03 -16.20
CA ILE A 190 -2.36 -11.15 -17.60
C ILE A 190 -1.46 -12.38 -17.82
N GLU A 191 -0.78 -12.90 -16.79
CA GLU A 191 -0.10 -14.20 -16.90
C GLU A 191 -1.14 -15.33 -16.94
N PRO A 192 -1.38 -15.97 -18.11
CA PRO A 192 -2.28 -17.11 -18.18
C PRO A 192 -1.68 -18.24 -17.34
N LYS A 193 -2.41 -18.72 -16.33
CA LYS A 193 -2.10 -20.00 -15.72
C LYS A 193 -1.98 -21.04 -16.83
N ALA A 194 -0.88 -21.78 -16.86
CA ALA A 194 -0.53 -22.73 -17.92
C ALA A 194 -1.60 -23.84 -18.17
N GLU A 195 -2.73 -23.84 -17.47
CA GLU A 195 -3.85 -24.78 -17.58
C GLU A 195 -5.11 -24.18 -18.21
N ASP A 196 -5.21 -22.86 -18.40
CA ASP A 196 -6.42 -22.29 -18.98
C ASP A 196 -6.24 -22.13 -20.50
N ASN A 197 -6.68 -23.14 -21.22
CA ASN A 197 -6.79 -23.24 -22.67
C ASN A 197 -7.85 -22.26 -23.23
N ASP A 198 -7.94 -21.03 -22.73
CA ASP A 198 -8.90 -20.04 -23.20
C ASP A 198 -8.57 -19.65 -24.64
N THR A 199 -9.43 -20.09 -25.55
CA THR A 199 -9.36 -19.79 -26.98
C THR A 199 -9.27 -18.28 -27.25
N ARG A 200 -9.80 -17.44 -26.35
CA ARG A 200 -9.78 -15.97 -26.49
C ARG A 200 -8.38 -15.41 -26.27
N LEU A 201 -7.65 -15.90 -25.27
CA LEU A 201 -6.27 -15.49 -25.01
C LEU A 201 -5.34 -15.92 -26.15
N ARG A 202 -5.52 -17.10 -26.72
CA ARG A 202 -4.77 -17.57 -27.89
C ARG A 202 -4.92 -16.61 -29.09
N ILE A 203 -6.15 -16.17 -29.35
CA ILE A 203 -6.44 -15.24 -30.45
C ILE A 203 -5.78 -13.88 -30.18
N LEU A 204 -5.78 -13.40 -28.94
CA LEU A 204 -5.22 -12.11 -28.57
C LEU A 204 -3.69 -12.09 -28.71
N TYR A 205 -3.00 -13.11 -28.24
CA TYR A 205 -1.55 -13.25 -28.39
C TYR A 205 -1.13 -13.46 -29.85
N LEU A 206 -1.90 -14.26 -30.60
CA LEU A 206 -1.67 -14.43 -32.02
C LEU A 206 -1.81 -13.09 -32.77
N TYR A 207 -2.85 -12.34 -32.47
CA TYR A 207 -3.08 -11.03 -33.07
C TYR A 207 -1.95 -10.03 -32.72
N GLN A 208 -1.55 -9.96 -31.47
CA GLN A 208 -0.45 -9.12 -31.01
C GLN A 208 0.88 -9.51 -31.70
N MET A 209 1.17 -10.81 -31.81
CA MET A 209 2.35 -11.32 -32.48
C MET A 209 2.37 -10.93 -33.97
N LEU A 210 1.25 -11.10 -34.66
CA LEU A 210 1.12 -10.72 -36.07
C LEU A 210 1.30 -9.21 -36.26
N LEU A 211 0.73 -8.38 -35.39
CA LEU A 211 0.89 -6.92 -35.45
C LEU A 211 2.32 -6.43 -35.20
N THR A 212 3.06 -7.11 -34.32
CA THR A 212 4.36 -6.62 -33.87
C THR A 212 5.55 -7.30 -34.56
N GLN A 213 5.35 -8.47 -35.16
CA GLN A 213 6.43 -9.32 -35.68
C GLN A 213 6.27 -9.67 -37.17
N THR A 214 5.25 -9.12 -37.84
CA THR A 214 5.08 -9.27 -39.30
C THR A 214 4.81 -7.92 -39.96
N ASP A 215 5.24 -7.79 -41.23
CA ASP A 215 4.91 -6.69 -42.12
C ASP A 215 4.78 -7.23 -43.57
N GLU A 216 4.68 -6.35 -44.56
CA GLU A 216 4.50 -6.71 -45.96
C GLU A 216 5.69 -7.54 -46.53
N ASP A 217 6.89 -7.34 -45.95
CA ASP A 217 8.12 -8.00 -46.41
C ASP A 217 8.53 -9.17 -45.50
N HIS A 218 7.98 -9.26 -44.29
CA HIS A 218 8.36 -10.26 -43.27
C HIS A 218 7.11 -11.02 -42.79
N THR A 219 6.90 -12.19 -43.36
CA THR A 219 5.82 -13.10 -43.00
C THR A 219 6.29 -14.22 -42.05
N LEU A 220 5.43 -14.66 -41.14
CA LEU A 220 5.70 -15.81 -40.30
C LEU A 220 5.00 -17.05 -40.85
N SER A 221 5.74 -18.14 -40.98
CA SER A 221 5.16 -19.45 -41.28
C SER A 221 4.36 -19.99 -40.09
N THR A 222 3.37 -20.84 -40.34
CA THR A 222 2.58 -21.50 -39.28
C THR A 222 3.45 -22.16 -38.21
N LYS A 223 4.58 -22.76 -38.61
CA LYS A 223 5.55 -23.35 -37.69
C LYS A 223 6.16 -22.29 -36.77
N GLN A 224 6.65 -21.18 -37.33
CA GLN A 224 7.22 -20.09 -36.56
C GLN A 224 6.20 -19.46 -35.57
N ILE A 225 4.95 -19.35 -35.99
CA ILE A 225 3.86 -18.87 -35.14
C ILE A 225 3.65 -19.84 -33.95
N THR A 226 3.54 -21.13 -34.21
CA THR A 226 3.33 -22.13 -33.14
C THR A 226 4.52 -22.21 -32.19
N ASP A 227 5.76 -22.17 -32.70
CA ASP A 227 6.98 -22.20 -31.90
C ASP A 227 7.08 -20.95 -31.00
N ARG A 228 6.83 -19.75 -31.54
CA ARG A 228 6.84 -18.49 -30.78
C ARG A 228 5.70 -18.39 -29.74
N MET A 229 4.51 -18.86 -30.06
CA MET A 229 3.40 -18.94 -29.11
C MET A 229 3.75 -19.82 -27.91
N MET A 230 4.46 -20.92 -28.16
CA MET A 230 4.95 -21.78 -27.09
C MET A 230 6.10 -21.13 -26.30
N GLU A 231 7.09 -20.52 -26.97
CA GLU A 231 8.27 -19.92 -26.33
C GLU A 231 7.94 -18.65 -25.54
N GLN A 232 7.08 -17.78 -26.09
CA GLN A 232 6.79 -16.46 -25.50
C GLN A 232 5.62 -16.49 -24.50
N HIS A 233 4.67 -17.39 -24.70
CA HIS A 233 3.41 -17.40 -23.92
C HIS A 233 3.07 -18.75 -23.29
N ASN A 234 3.93 -19.77 -23.47
CA ASN A 234 3.69 -21.16 -23.02
C ASN A 234 2.33 -21.72 -23.49
N ILE A 235 1.91 -21.33 -24.71
CA ILE A 235 0.63 -21.73 -25.30
C ILE A 235 0.86 -22.73 -26.44
N LEU A 236 0.31 -23.94 -26.27
CA LEU A 236 0.32 -24.95 -27.33
C LEU A 236 -0.79 -24.64 -28.35
N VAL A 237 -0.39 -24.32 -29.57
CA VAL A 237 -1.31 -24.09 -30.70
C VAL A 237 -1.13 -25.19 -31.73
N HIS A 238 -2.22 -25.87 -32.10
CA HIS A 238 -2.18 -26.85 -33.17
C HIS A 238 -2.15 -26.16 -34.55
N ARG A 239 -1.40 -26.72 -35.51
CA ARG A 239 -1.28 -26.19 -36.88
C ARG A 239 -2.62 -25.93 -37.59
N THR A 240 -3.64 -26.67 -37.21
CA THR A 240 -5.01 -26.51 -37.75
C THR A 240 -5.77 -25.30 -37.16
N THR A 241 -5.21 -24.63 -36.15
CA THR A 241 -5.84 -23.48 -35.47
C THR A 241 -5.28 -22.14 -35.99
N VAL A 242 -4.22 -22.16 -36.79
CA VAL A 242 -3.68 -20.96 -37.45
C VAL A 242 -4.28 -20.88 -38.84
N PRO A 243 -4.96 -19.77 -39.18
CA PRO A 243 -5.60 -19.58 -40.50
C PRO A 243 -4.58 -19.56 -41.62
#